data_aaa0649eb222e971563c2eec4154995f
#
_entry.id   aaa0649eb222e971563c2eec4154995f
#
_cell.length_a   1.000
_cell.length_b   1.000
_cell.length_c   1.000
_cell.angle_alpha   90.00
_cell.angle_beta   90.00
_cell.angle_gamma   90.00
#
_symmetry.space_group_name_H-M   'P 1'
#
loop_
_entity.id
_entity.type
_entity.pdbx_description
1 polymer ?
#
loop_
_entity_poly.entity_id
_entity_poly.type
_entity_poly.pdbx_seq_one_letter_code
_entity_poly.pdbx_strand_id
1 'polypeptide(L)'
;MLLFQLFANNPLLIFPWVAALLIAITVHEFSHGFSAHLLGDDTAEEEGRLTLNPIAHLDLFGSLMLVLVGFGWAKPVPINPARVGRGNLGQFLVSSAGVLSNITIAVLCAVVLKILIAFGGMDQMNFLVKFLAFLIYIDLALFVFNLLPIAPLDGYRVFESIAPKAFRAYAPFLEKWGFFILLFLVFFTGLIGSLISFFINLFSLIFNLNIYWLAFGGL
;
A
#
# COMPACT_ATOMS: atom_id res chain seq x y z
N MET A 1 13.14 11.68 6.31
CA MET A 1 14.14 12.65 5.84
C MET A 1 13.94 13.04 4.38
N LEU A 2 13.88 12.10 3.44
CA LEU A 2 13.76 12.37 2.00
C LEU A 2 12.53 13.22 1.62
N LEU A 3 11.33 12.86 2.11
CA LEU A 3 10.09 13.62 1.84
C LEU A 3 10.16 15.05 2.40
N PHE A 4 10.72 15.21 3.59
CA PHE A 4 10.85 16.54 4.20
C PHE A 4 11.77 17.44 3.36
N GLN A 5 12.90 16.91 2.89
CA GLN A 5 13.80 17.64 1.98
C GLN A 5 13.15 17.95 0.64
N LEU A 6 12.38 17.00 0.08
CA LEU A 6 11.66 17.18 -1.17
C LEU A 6 10.68 18.36 -1.07
N PHE A 7 9.86 18.38 -0.01
CA PHE A 7 8.86 19.44 0.18
C PHE A 7 9.47 20.79 0.62
N ALA A 8 10.61 20.78 1.31
CA ALA A 8 11.34 21.99 1.61
C ALA A 8 11.89 22.67 0.35
N ASN A 9 12.38 21.86 -0.62
CA ASN A 9 12.91 22.37 -1.89
C ASN A 9 11.83 22.69 -2.92
N ASN A 10 10.73 21.91 -2.95
CA ASN A 10 9.61 22.13 -3.85
C ASN A 10 8.27 21.80 -3.14
N PRO A 11 7.69 22.79 -2.41
CA PRO A 11 6.45 22.57 -1.65
C PRO A 11 5.25 22.14 -2.50
N LEU A 12 5.22 22.48 -3.78
CA LEU A 12 4.12 22.11 -4.67
C LEU A 12 4.02 20.61 -4.90
N LEU A 13 5.11 19.85 -4.70
CA LEU A 13 5.10 18.39 -4.84
C LEU A 13 4.32 17.67 -3.74
N ILE A 14 3.90 18.37 -2.68
CA ILE A 14 3.02 17.80 -1.66
C ILE A 14 1.66 17.40 -2.26
N PHE A 15 1.14 18.15 -3.24
CA PHE A 15 -0.16 17.88 -3.85
C PHE A 15 -0.20 16.56 -4.61
N PRO A 16 0.72 16.27 -5.58
CA PRO A 16 0.73 14.99 -6.26
C PRO A 16 1.08 13.84 -5.32
N TRP A 17 1.91 14.07 -4.30
CA TRP A 17 2.22 13.04 -3.31
C TRP A 17 1.01 12.65 -2.47
N VAL A 18 0.28 13.64 -1.92
CA VAL A 18 -0.95 13.42 -1.13
C VAL A 18 -2.02 12.74 -2.00
N ALA A 19 -2.23 13.22 -3.24
CA ALA A 19 -3.19 12.62 -4.15
C ALA A 19 -2.84 11.14 -4.43
N ALA A 20 -1.58 10.83 -4.70
CA ALA A 20 -1.10 9.47 -4.93
C ALA A 20 -1.33 8.57 -3.69
N LEU A 21 -1.01 9.07 -2.49
CA LEU A 21 -1.22 8.35 -1.24
C LEU A 21 -2.71 8.05 -1.00
N LEU A 22 -3.58 9.04 -1.17
CA LEU A 22 -5.02 8.87 -0.99
C LEU A 22 -5.61 7.86 -1.97
N ILE A 23 -5.18 7.88 -3.22
CA ILE A 23 -5.62 6.91 -4.24
C ILE A 23 -5.13 5.50 -3.87
N ALA A 24 -3.84 5.33 -3.58
CA ALA A 24 -3.25 4.04 -3.26
C ALA A 24 -3.95 3.37 -2.07
N ILE A 25 -4.13 4.10 -0.96
CA ILE A 25 -4.80 3.60 0.24
C ILE A 25 -6.28 3.30 -0.04
N THR A 26 -6.98 4.21 -0.73
CA THR A 26 -8.42 4.06 -1.01
C THR A 26 -8.71 2.83 -1.85
N VAL A 27 -7.94 2.62 -2.92
CA VAL A 27 -8.15 1.46 -3.79
C VAL A 27 -7.75 0.16 -3.07
N HIS A 28 -6.72 0.19 -2.25
CA HIS A 28 -6.32 -0.93 -1.41
C HIS A 28 -7.45 -1.37 -0.48
N GLU A 29 -7.97 -0.47 0.34
CA GLU A 29 -9.07 -0.75 1.29
C GLU A 29 -10.37 -1.13 0.58
N PHE A 30 -10.72 -0.41 -0.50
CA PHE A 30 -11.87 -0.73 -1.32
C PHE A 30 -11.78 -2.17 -1.89
N SER A 31 -10.59 -2.59 -2.32
CA SER A 31 -10.38 -3.93 -2.90
C SER A 31 -10.63 -5.04 -1.89
N HIS A 32 -10.25 -4.85 -0.63
CA HIS A 32 -10.59 -5.78 0.45
C HIS A 32 -12.10 -5.89 0.64
N GLY A 33 -12.78 -4.75 0.82
CA GLY A 33 -14.24 -4.71 1.02
C GLY A 33 -15.00 -5.27 -0.19
N PHE A 34 -14.57 -4.93 -1.41
CA PHE A 34 -15.20 -5.42 -2.64
C PHE A 34 -15.01 -6.93 -2.83
N SER A 35 -13.82 -7.46 -2.54
CA SER A 35 -13.57 -8.89 -2.56
C SER A 35 -14.41 -9.64 -1.52
N ALA A 36 -14.57 -9.08 -0.31
CA ALA A 36 -15.42 -9.63 0.74
C ALA A 36 -16.89 -9.66 0.32
N HIS A 37 -17.40 -8.55 -0.24
CA HIS A 37 -18.76 -8.43 -0.78
C HIS A 37 -19.04 -9.49 -1.85
N LEU A 38 -18.15 -9.66 -2.84
CA LEU A 38 -18.27 -10.70 -3.87
C LEU A 38 -18.28 -12.13 -3.31
N LEU A 39 -17.79 -12.31 -2.09
CA LEU A 39 -17.75 -13.61 -1.39
C LEU A 39 -18.85 -13.76 -0.33
N GLY A 40 -19.81 -12.81 -0.26
CA GLY A 40 -21.00 -12.87 0.57
C GLY A 40 -20.90 -12.12 1.90
N ASP A 41 -19.87 -11.33 2.12
CA ASP A 41 -19.74 -10.47 3.29
C ASP A 41 -20.08 -9.01 2.95
N ASP A 42 -21.29 -8.58 3.24
CA ASP A 42 -21.80 -7.23 2.98
C ASP A 42 -21.48 -6.24 4.12
N THR A 43 -20.65 -6.62 5.10
CA THR A 43 -20.36 -5.79 6.28
C THR A 43 -19.82 -4.42 5.90
N ALA A 44 -18.90 -4.35 4.93
CA ALA A 44 -18.34 -3.08 4.46
C ALA A 44 -19.40 -2.18 3.78
N GLU A 45 -20.34 -2.77 3.04
CA GLU A 45 -21.45 -2.06 2.40
C GLU A 45 -22.45 -1.57 3.44
N GLU A 46 -22.86 -2.44 4.37
CA GLU A 46 -23.79 -2.12 5.47
C GLU A 46 -23.29 -0.94 6.32
N GLU A 47 -21.97 -0.80 6.50
CA GLU A 47 -21.34 0.31 7.22
C GLU A 47 -20.99 1.52 6.34
N GLY A 48 -21.37 1.51 5.05
CA GLY A 48 -21.05 2.60 4.10
C GLY A 48 -19.55 2.75 3.82
N ARG A 49 -18.78 1.67 4.05
CA ARG A 49 -17.33 1.64 3.90
C ARG A 49 -16.88 1.08 2.54
N LEU A 50 -17.78 0.49 1.75
CA LEU A 50 -17.51 0.05 0.38
C LEU A 50 -17.60 1.24 -0.58
N THR A 51 -16.62 2.11 -0.54
CA THR A 51 -16.61 3.39 -1.28
C THR A 51 -15.20 3.77 -1.73
N LEU A 52 -15.12 4.50 -2.85
CA LEU A 52 -13.87 5.14 -3.32
C LEU A 52 -13.66 6.55 -2.73
N ASN A 53 -14.45 6.97 -1.74
CA ASN A 53 -14.22 8.22 -1.03
C ASN A 53 -13.03 8.08 -0.07
N PRO A 54 -11.90 8.78 -0.30
CA PRO A 54 -10.70 8.63 0.53
C PRO A 54 -10.92 8.98 2.00
N ILE A 55 -11.84 9.90 2.31
CA ILE A 55 -12.12 10.32 3.69
C ILE A 55 -12.63 9.14 4.54
N ALA A 56 -13.35 8.20 3.92
CA ALA A 56 -13.85 7.01 4.61
C ALA A 56 -12.73 6.09 5.10
N HIS A 57 -11.55 6.15 4.47
CA HIS A 57 -10.40 5.28 4.73
C HIS A 57 -9.30 5.94 5.57
N LEU A 58 -9.45 7.22 5.91
CA LEU A 58 -8.48 7.93 6.75
C LEU A 58 -8.73 7.64 8.23
N ASP A 59 -7.66 7.30 8.95
CA ASP A 59 -7.60 7.29 10.41
C ASP A 59 -6.96 8.60 10.90
N LEU A 60 -7.57 9.26 11.87
CA LEU A 60 -7.08 10.55 12.37
C LEU A 60 -5.68 10.43 12.98
N PHE A 61 -5.46 9.42 13.84
CA PHE A 61 -4.18 9.20 14.49
C PHE A 61 -3.13 8.67 13.51
N GLY A 62 -3.51 7.74 12.63
CA GLY A 62 -2.64 7.22 11.58
C GLY A 62 -2.18 8.32 10.62
N SER A 63 -3.08 9.23 10.23
CA SER A 63 -2.75 10.38 9.38
C SER A 63 -1.85 11.38 10.09
N LEU A 64 -2.09 11.66 11.37
CA LEU A 64 -1.24 12.54 12.18
C LEU A 64 0.16 11.95 12.34
N MET A 65 0.27 10.67 12.65
CA MET A 65 1.55 9.96 12.76
C MET A 65 2.32 9.96 11.45
N LEU A 66 1.64 9.79 10.31
CA LEU A 66 2.27 9.88 8.99
C LEU A 66 2.95 11.25 8.79
N VAL A 67 2.28 12.33 9.17
CA VAL A 67 2.83 13.71 9.04
C VAL A 67 3.98 13.95 10.02
N LEU A 68 3.87 13.51 11.28
CA LEU A 68 4.84 13.81 12.32
C LEU A 68 6.09 12.92 12.25
N VAL A 69 5.91 11.64 11.93
CA VAL A 69 6.95 10.60 12.06
C VAL A 69 7.29 9.95 10.72
N GLY A 70 6.47 10.18 9.69
CA GLY A 70 6.63 9.56 8.36
C GLY A 70 6.13 8.11 8.30
N PHE A 71 5.43 7.64 9.33
CA PHE A 71 4.76 6.35 9.40
C PHE A 71 3.33 6.53 9.90
N GLY A 72 2.38 5.88 9.24
CA GLY A 72 0.97 5.97 9.59
C GLY A 72 0.19 4.75 9.12
N TRP A 73 -1.10 4.75 9.38
CA TRP A 73 -2.02 3.68 8.96
C TRP A 73 -3.36 4.24 8.51
N ALA A 74 -4.04 3.48 7.67
CA ALA A 74 -5.40 3.75 7.24
C ALA A 74 -6.41 3.20 8.27
N LYS A 75 -7.65 3.64 8.18
CA LYS A 75 -8.77 3.03 8.87
C LYS A 75 -9.21 1.79 8.08
N PRO A 76 -9.02 0.55 8.60
CA PRO A 76 -9.32 -0.66 7.84
C PRO A 76 -10.79 -0.76 7.48
N VAL A 77 -11.10 -1.35 6.33
CA VAL A 77 -12.47 -1.72 5.95
C VAL A 77 -12.93 -2.88 6.83
N PRO A 78 -14.15 -2.82 7.43
CA PRO A 78 -14.67 -3.89 8.26
C PRO A 78 -14.98 -5.11 7.40
N ILE A 79 -14.50 -6.28 7.84
CA ILE A 79 -14.71 -7.58 7.20
C ILE A 79 -15.14 -8.56 8.29
N ASN A 80 -16.19 -9.31 8.03
CA ASN A 80 -16.64 -10.40 8.90
C ASN A 80 -16.19 -11.75 8.33
N PRO A 81 -15.13 -12.37 8.85
CA PRO A 81 -14.63 -13.64 8.33
C PRO A 81 -15.65 -14.78 8.33
N ALA A 82 -16.67 -14.72 9.20
CA ALA A 82 -17.71 -15.74 9.27
C ALA A 82 -18.72 -15.64 8.12
N ARG A 83 -18.85 -14.46 7.48
CA ARG A 83 -19.73 -14.25 6.31
C ARG A 83 -18.98 -14.55 5.01
N VAL A 84 -17.66 -14.47 4.98
CA VAL A 84 -16.85 -14.74 3.77
C VAL A 84 -16.97 -16.21 3.38
N GLY A 85 -17.55 -16.46 2.21
CA GLY A 85 -17.68 -17.80 1.63
C GLY A 85 -16.32 -18.43 1.27
N ARG A 86 -16.37 -19.71 0.86
CA ARG A 86 -15.20 -20.50 0.39
C ARG A 86 -14.09 -20.76 1.44
N GLY A 87 -14.35 -20.57 2.73
CA GLY A 87 -13.41 -20.90 3.80
C GLY A 87 -12.03 -20.25 3.62
N ASN A 88 -10.93 -20.99 3.76
CA ASN A 88 -9.57 -20.47 3.66
C ASN A 88 -9.26 -19.80 2.31
N LEU A 89 -9.83 -20.32 1.21
CA LEU A 89 -9.66 -19.69 -0.11
C LEU A 89 -10.33 -18.32 -0.16
N GLY A 90 -11.51 -18.16 0.43
CA GLY A 90 -12.17 -16.86 0.53
C GLY A 90 -11.35 -15.87 1.36
N GLN A 91 -10.85 -16.32 2.52
CA GLN A 91 -9.98 -15.49 3.36
C GLN A 91 -8.69 -15.07 2.62
N PHE A 92 -8.08 -16.00 1.88
CA PHE A 92 -6.92 -15.70 1.02
C PHE A 92 -7.25 -14.64 -0.03
N LEU A 93 -8.36 -14.79 -0.76
CA LEU A 93 -8.77 -13.84 -1.81
C LEU A 93 -9.03 -12.45 -1.24
N VAL A 94 -9.73 -12.36 -0.12
CA VAL A 94 -10.00 -11.08 0.55
C VAL A 94 -8.70 -10.44 1.04
N SER A 95 -7.87 -11.19 1.76
CA SER A 95 -6.63 -10.65 2.33
C SER A 95 -5.59 -10.25 1.27
N SER A 96 -5.56 -10.92 0.12
CA SER A 96 -4.66 -10.57 -0.98
C SER A 96 -5.17 -9.45 -1.88
N ALA A 97 -6.46 -9.10 -1.82
CA ALA A 97 -7.08 -8.16 -2.75
C ALA A 97 -6.43 -6.77 -2.71
N GLY A 98 -6.16 -6.22 -1.52
CA GLY A 98 -5.49 -4.93 -1.36
C GLY A 98 -4.07 -4.94 -1.91
N VAL A 99 -3.30 -5.97 -1.54
CA VAL A 99 -1.93 -6.15 -2.01
C VAL A 99 -1.87 -6.29 -3.54
N LEU A 100 -2.79 -7.07 -4.13
CA LEU A 100 -2.88 -7.24 -5.58
C LEU A 100 -3.34 -5.96 -6.30
N SER A 101 -4.21 -5.16 -5.69
CA SER A 101 -4.62 -3.88 -6.27
C SER A 101 -3.44 -2.91 -6.37
N ASN A 102 -2.60 -2.83 -5.34
CA ASN A 102 -1.42 -1.96 -5.35
C ASN A 102 -0.46 -2.34 -6.49
N ILE A 103 -0.06 -3.60 -6.61
CA ILE A 103 0.85 -3.99 -7.71
C ILE A 103 0.20 -3.77 -9.08
N THR A 104 -1.11 -3.97 -9.22
CA THR A 104 -1.84 -3.72 -10.45
C THR A 104 -1.79 -2.24 -10.84
N ILE A 105 -2.07 -1.32 -9.88
CA ILE A 105 -1.98 0.12 -10.12
C ILE A 105 -0.55 0.51 -10.50
N ALA A 106 0.45 0.03 -9.76
CA ALA A 106 1.86 0.31 -10.07
C ALA A 106 2.23 -0.08 -11.51
N VAL A 107 1.80 -1.29 -11.96
CA VAL A 107 2.04 -1.76 -13.33
C VAL A 107 1.32 -0.87 -14.37
N LEU A 108 0.04 -0.58 -14.16
CA LEU A 108 -0.73 0.27 -15.08
C LEU A 108 -0.13 1.68 -15.19
N CYS A 109 0.22 2.29 -14.06
CA CYS A 109 0.86 3.59 -14.02
C CYS A 109 2.25 3.59 -14.69
N ALA A 110 3.03 2.51 -14.53
CA ALA A 110 4.33 2.39 -15.20
C ALA A 110 4.18 2.31 -16.72
N VAL A 111 3.19 1.58 -17.23
CA VAL A 111 2.89 1.53 -18.67
C VAL A 111 2.48 2.92 -19.19
N VAL A 112 1.57 3.61 -18.49
CA VAL A 112 1.14 4.98 -18.87
C VAL A 112 2.32 5.94 -18.84
N LEU A 113 3.11 5.92 -17.76
CA LEU A 113 4.29 6.78 -17.60
C LEU A 113 5.30 6.57 -18.72
N LYS A 114 5.56 5.32 -19.10
CA LYS A 114 6.46 4.97 -20.20
C LYS A 114 5.96 5.53 -21.55
N ILE A 115 4.66 5.42 -21.80
CA ILE A 115 4.03 5.99 -23.01
C ILE A 115 4.17 7.52 -23.04
N LEU A 116 3.89 8.19 -21.92
CA LEU A 116 3.98 9.65 -21.80
C LEU A 116 5.41 10.17 -22.02
N ILE A 117 6.40 9.48 -21.52
CA ILE A 117 7.81 9.85 -21.70
C ILE A 117 8.27 9.55 -23.13
N ALA A 118 7.96 8.35 -23.67
CA ALA A 118 8.47 7.92 -24.97
C ALA A 118 7.81 8.62 -26.15
N PHE A 119 6.49 8.86 -26.07
CA PHE A 119 5.70 9.40 -27.20
C PHE A 119 5.18 10.81 -26.94
N GLY A 120 4.97 11.20 -25.69
CA GLY A 120 4.46 12.51 -25.32
C GLY A 120 5.55 13.58 -25.15
N GLY A 121 6.82 13.21 -25.19
CA GLY A 121 7.94 14.15 -24.95
C GLY A 121 7.81 14.89 -23.61
N MET A 122 7.07 14.33 -22.63
CA MET A 122 6.84 15.00 -21.36
C MET A 122 8.15 15.10 -20.58
N ASP A 123 8.41 16.29 -20.08
CA ASP A 123 9.51 16.53 -19.16
C ASP A 123 9.28 15.72 -17.88
N GLN A 124 10.34 15.15 -17.37
CA GLN A 124 10.37 14.37 -16.14
C GLN A 124 10.01 15.21 -14.90
N MET A 125 10.09 16.53 -14.98
CA MET A 125 9.63 17.48 -13.96
C MET A 125 8.13 17.83 -14.10
N ASN A 126 7.45 17.33 -15.14
CA ASN A 126 6.02 17.53 -15.32
C ASN A 126 5.23 16.97 -14.11
N PHE A 127 4.21 17.69 -13.69
CA PHE A 127 3.41 17.37 -12.52
C PHE A 127 2.69 16.00 -12.62
N LEU A 128 2.22 15.63 -13.82
CA LEU A 128 1.61 14.33 -14.08
C LEU A 128 2.64 13.19 -13.98
N VAL A 129 3.85 13.41 -14.50
CA VAL A 129 4.96 12.46 -14.39
C VAL A 129 5.33 12.23 -12.92
N LYS A 130 5.45 13.30 -12.14
CA LYS A 130 5.69 13.23 -10.69
C LYS A 130 4.57 12.50 -9.94
N PHE A 131 3.32 12.81 -10.26
CA PHE A 131 2.16 12.13 -9.67
C PHE A 131 2.18 10.63 -9.93
N LEU A 132 2.36 10.21 -11.19
CA LEU A 132 2.43 8.77 -11.54
C LEU A 132 3.64 8.09 -10.89
N ALA A 133 4.78 8.75 -10.83
CA ALA A 133 5.97 8.20 -10.16
C ALA A 133 5.77 8.04 -8.65
N PHE A 134 5.12 8.99 -7.98
CA PHE A 134 4.73 8.86 -6.57
C PHE A 134 3.71 7.74 -6.36
N LEU A 135 2.71 7.63 -7.24
CA LEU A 135 1.71 6.57 -7.16
C LEU A 135 2.36 5.20 -7.28
N ILE A 136 3.24 4.99 -8.27
CA ILE A 136 4.02 3.75 -8.40
C ILE A 136 4.84 3.48 -7.14
N TYR A 137 5.57 4.49 -6.64
CA TYR A 137 6.41 4.35 -5.44
C TYR A 137 5.59 3.93 -4.21
N ILE A 138 4.47 4.61 -3.96
CA ILE A 138 3.61 4.36 -2.80
C ILE A 138 2.93 2.99 -2.93
N ASP A 139 2.40 2.64 -4.09
CA ASP A 139 1.76 1.34 -4.33
C ASP A 139 2.75 0.18 -4.15
N LEU A 140 3.98 0.31 -4.64
CA LEU A 140 5.03 -0.69 -4.41
C LEU A 140 5.44 -0.78 -2.94
N ALA A 141 5.52 0.35 -2.25
CA ALA A 141 5.80 0.37 -0.82
C ALA A 141 4.69 -0.32 -0.02
N LEU A 142 3.40 -0.02 -0.32
CA LEU A 142 2.25 -0.67 0.30
C LEU A 142 2.19 -2.17 -0.04
N PHE A 143 2.47 -2.55 -1.29
CA PHE A 143 2.56 -3.94 -1.71
C PHE A 143 3.56 -4.73 -0.86
N VAL A 144 4.80 -4.24 -0.77
CA VAL A 144 5.88 -4.92 -0.03
C VAL A 144 5.59 -4.93 1.46
N PHE A 145 5.14 -3.81 2.02
CA PHE A 145 4.86 -3.67 3.44
C PHE A 145 3.72 -4.59 3.87
N ASN A 146 2.59 -4.55 3.16
CA ASN A 146 1.43 -5.37 3.51
C ASN A 146 1.62 -6.86 3.20
N LEU A 147 2.63 -7.26 2.42
CA LEU A 147 2.94 -8.67 2.20
C LEU A 147 3.75 -9.30 3.35
N LEU A 148 4.24 -8.52 4.31
CA LEU A 148 4.96 -9.06 5.47
C LEU A 148 4.05 -9.94 6.34
N PRO A 149 4.50 -11.13 6.79
CA PRO A 149 3.69 -12.08 7.56
C PRO A 149 3.58 -11.70 9.04
N ILE A 150 3.27 -10.45 9.32
CA ILE A 150 3.25 -9.87 10.68
C ILE A 150 1.91 -9.17 10.90
N ALA A 151 1.18 -9.53 11.97
CA ALA A 151 -0.05 -8.82 12.35
C ALA A 151 0.25 -7.35 12.72
N PRO A 152 -0.60 -6.39 12.32
CA PRO A 152 -1.93 -6.54 11.71
C PRO A 152 -1.97 -6.48 10.17
N LEU A 153 -0.86 -6.70 9.47
CA LEU A 153 -0.76 -6.58 8.01
C LEU A 153 -1.50 -7.71 7.27
N ASP A 154 -1.85 -7.47 6.00
CA ASP A 154 -2.56 -8.43 5.15
C ASP A 154 -1.78 -9.73 4.96
N GLY A 155 -0.45 -9.64 4.83
CA GLY A 155 0.44 -10.77 4.71
C GLY A 155 0.28 -11.78 5.83
N TYR A 156 0.00 -11.32 7.08
CA TYR A 156 -0.33 -12.22 8.18
C TYR A 156 -1.52 -13.12 7.82
N ARG A 157 -2.63 -12.53 7.37
CA ARG A 157 -3.86 -13.27 7.00
C ARG A 157 -3.69 -14.10 5.72
N VAL A 158 -2.92 -13.61 4.75
CA VAL A 158 -2.56 -14.36 3.54
C VAL A 158 -1.82 -15.64 3.93
N PHE A 159 -0.79 -15.56 4.75
CA PHE A 159 -0.02 -16.74 5.17
C PHE A 159 -0.82 -17.65 6.10
N GLU A 160 -1.65 -17.10 6.98
CA GLU A 160 -2.57 -17.87 7.82
C GLU A 160 -3.54 -18.71 6.97
N SER A 161 -4.08 -18.15 5.89
CA SER A 161 -5.02 -18.87 5.01
C SER A 161 -4.36 -19.95 4.17
N ILE A 162 -3.09 -19.79 3.78
CA ILE A 162 -2.32 -20.78 3.00
C ILE A 162 -1.84 -21.93 3.89
N ALA A 163 -1.33 -21.62 5.08
CA ALA A 163 -0.71 -22.59 5.97
C ALA A 163 -1.28 -22.55 7.40
N PRO A 164 -2.60 -22.75 7.59
CA PRO A 164 -3.27 -22.52 8.88
C PRO A 164 -2.72 -23.39 10.02
N LYS A 165 -2.25 -24.60 9.73
CA LYS A 165 -1.68 -25.49 10.77
C LYS A 165 -0.32 -25.02 11.26
N ALA A 166 0.57 -24.58 10.37
CA ALA A 166 1.90 -24.08 10.72
C ALA A 166 1.78 -22.71 11.40
N PHE A 167 0.88 -21.85 10.94
CA PHE A 167 0.70 -20.50 11.44
C PHE A 167 0.05 -20.45 12.83
N ARG A 168 -0.82 -21.41 13.15
CA ARG A 168 -1.56 -21.49 14.44
C ARG A 168 -0.64 -21.48 15.67
N ALA A 169 0.54 -22.04 15.56
CA ALA A 169 1.50 -22.05 16.66
C ALA A 169 2.06 -20.65 16.99
N TYR A 170 2.16 -19.79 16.00
CA TYR A 170 2.74 -18.44 16.13
C TYR A 170 1.68 -17.33 16.19
N ALA A 171 0.45 -17.62 15.81
CA ALA A 171 -0.65 -16.65 15.71
C ALA A 171 -0.83 -15.85 17.02
N PRO A 172 -0.94 -16.47 18.23
CA PRO A 172 -1.16 -15.71 19.47
C PRO A 172 0.00 -14.75 19.79
N PHE A 173 1.22 -15.14 19.43
CA PHE A 173 2.39 -14.28 19.60
C PHE A 173 2.37 -13.10 18.64
N LEU A 174 2.12 -13.35 17.37
CA LEU A 174 2.08 -12.31 16.31
C LEU A 174 0.91 -11.34 16.51
N GLU A 175 -0.26 -11.82 16.92
CA GLU A 175 -1.41 -10.96 17.24
C GLU A 175 -1.13 -10.04 18.42
N LYS A 176 -0.43 -10.54 19.44
CA LYS A 176 -0.10 -9.75 20.64
C LYS A 176 1.06 -8.77 20.40
N TRP A 177 2.11 -9.20 19.72
CA TRP A 177 3.37 -8.46 19.61
C TRP A 177 3.66 -7.90 18.23
N GLY A 178 2.90 -8.29 17.20
CA GLY A 178 3.17 -7.94 15.80
C GLY A 178 3.29 -6.44 15.57
N PHE A 179 2.41 -5.64 16.14
CA PHE A 179 2.50 -4.18 16.02
C PHE A 179 3.83 -3.61 16.56
N PHE A 180 4.28 -4.09 17.73
CA PHE A 180 5.56 -3.66 18.31
C PHE A 180 6.76 -4.16 17.49
N ILE A 181 6.66 -5.37 16.95
CA ILE A 181 7.68 -5.93 16.05
C ILE A 181 7.77 -5.05 14.79
N LEU A 182 6.65 -4.65 14.19
CA LEU A 182 6.62 -3.76 13.04
C LEU A 182 7.29 -2.41 13.36
N LEU A 183 6.93 -1.78 14.46
CA LEU A 183 7.55 -0.51 14.88
C LEU A 183 9.07 -0.68 15.03
N PHE A 184 9.51 -1.76 15.68
CA PHE A 184 10.93 -2.04 15.83
C PHE A 184 11.63 -2.23 14.48
N LEU A 185 11.04 -2.99 13.57
CA LEU A 185 11.58 -3.22 12.22
C LEU A 185 11.64 -1.92 11.39
N VAL A 186 10.61 -1.08 11.47
CA VAL A 186 10.55 0.20 10.74
C VAL A 186 11.61 1.18 11.25
N PHE A 187 11.70 1.37 12.57
CA PHE A 187 12.49 2.47 13.13
C PHE A 187 13.93 2.10 13.47
N PHE A 188 14.22 0.84 13.77
CA PHE A 188 15.52 0.45 14.33
C PHE A 188 16.37 -0.46 13.42
N THR A 189 15.79 -1.16 12.43
CA THR A 189 16.58 -2.12 11.65
C THR A 189 16.89 -1.66 10.23
N GLY A 190 16.10 -0.76 9.65
CA GLY A 190 16.17 -0.40 8.24
C GLY A 190 15.78 -1.53 7.26
N LEU A 191 15.42 -2.73 7.78
CA LEU A 191 15.10 -3.91 6.99
C LEU A 191 13.95 -3.65 6.02
N ILE A 192 12.87 -3.04 6.49
CA ILE A 192 11.68 -2.74 5.69
C ILE A 192 12.03 -1.77 4.56
N GLY A 193 12.79 -0.71 4.86
CA GLY A 193 13.26 0.23 3.86
C GLY A 193 14.14 -0.45 2.79
N SER A 194 15.01 -1.37 3.20
CA SER A 194 15.85 -2.14 2.28
C SER A 194 15.03 -3.08 1.38
N LEU A 195 14.00 -3.74 1.93
CA LEU A 195 13.09 -4.59 1.16
C LEU A 195 12.30 -3.75 0.14
N ILE A 196 11.70 -2.64 0.56
CA ILE A 196 10.98 -1.73 -0.34
C ILE A 196 11.91 -1.26 -1.45
N SER A 197 13.13 -0.82 -1.11
CA SER A 197 14.12 -0.36 -2.09
C SER A 197 14.50 -1.47 -3.08
N PHE A 198 14.67 -2.69 -2.61
CA PHE A 198 14.95 -3.84 -3.48
C PHE A 198 13.83 -4.05 -4.51
N PHE A 199 12.57 -4.07 -4.08
CA PHE A 199 11.42 -4.27 -4.97
C PHE A 199 11.23 -3.11 -5.94
N ILE A 200 11.42 -1.85 -5.50
CA ILE A 200 11.35 -0.69 -6.38
C ILE A 200 12.46 -0.74 -7.44
N ASN A 201 13.68 -1.13 -7.08
CA ASN A 201 14.77 -1.28 -8.04
C ASN A 201 14.51 -2.41 -9.04
N LEU A 202 13.99 -3.55 -8.57
CA LEU A 202 13.58 -4.66 -9.44
C LEU A 202 12.49 -4.23 -10.43
N PHE A 203 11.47 -3.53 -9.96
CA PHE A 203 10.40 -2.98 -10.78
C PHE A 203 10.94 -1.95 -11.78
N SER A 204 11.84 -1.07 -11.33
CA SER A 204 12.51 -0.08 -12.18
C SER A 204 13.30 -0.73 -13.31
N LEU A 205 13.96 -1.87 -13.03
CA LEU A 205 14.69 -2.65 -14.03
C LEU A 205 13.72 -3.28 -15.06
N ILE A 206 12.62 -3.91 -14.60
CA ILE A 206 11.64 -4.57 -15.46
C ILE A 206 10.99 -3.58 -16.44
N PHE A 207 10.61 -2.40 -15.95
CA PHE A 207 9.95 -1.38 -16.75
C PHE A 207 10.93 -0.42 -17.45
N ASN A 208 12.22 -0.53 -17.19
CA ASN A 208 13.24 0.42 -17.65
C ASN A 208 12.84 1.87 -17.32
N LEU A 209 12.46 2.10 -16.05
CA LEU A 209 12.07 3.39 -15.49
C LEU A 209 12.83 3.60 -14.18
N ASN A 210 13.50 4.72 -14.00
CA ASN A 210 14.12 5.05 -12.71
C ASN A 210 13.09 5.70 -11.78
N ILE A 211 12.31 4.85 -11.07
CA ILE A 211 11.21 5.33 -10.22
C ILE A 211 11.70 6.26 -9.12
N TYR A 212 12.84 5.97 -8.47
CA TYR A 212 13.42 6.87 -7.47
C TYR A 212 13.73 8.24 -8.03
N TRP A 213 14.35 8.28 -9.20
CA TRP A 213 14.73 9.54 -9.84
C TRP A 213 13.47 10.30 -10.34
N LEU A 214 12.50 9.60 -10.91
CA LEU A 214 11.23 10.20 -11.37
C LEU A 214 10.42 10.75 -10.20
N ALA A 215 10.37 10.05 -9.07
CA ALA A 215 9.65 10.51 -7.88
C ALA A 215 10.40 11.64 -7.15
N PHE A 216 11.68 11.46 -6.88
CA PHE A 216 12.46 12.29 -5.95
C PHE A 216 13.62 13.06 -6.63
N GLY A 217 13.91 12.82 -7.90
CA GLY A 217 14.94 13.53 -8.65
C GLY A 217 14.61 15.01 -8.83
N GLY A 218 15.65 15.86 -8.73
CA GLY A 218 15.55 17.32 -8.72
C GLY A 218 15.74 17.92 -7.32
N LEU A 219 16.21 17.09 -6.35
CA LEU A 219 16.70 17.53 -5.06
C LEU A 219 18.10 18.13 -5.14
#